data_5eb19d146f2590bd46cbe48a569d0514
#
_entry.id   5eb19d146f2590bd46cbe48a569d0514
#
_cell.length_a   1.000
_cell.length_b   1.000
_cell.length_c   1.000
_cell.angle_alpha   90.00
_cell.angle_beta   90.00
_cell.angle_gamma   90.00
#
_symmetry.space_group_name_H-M   'P 1'
#
loop_
_entity.id
_entity.type
_entity.pdbx_description
1 polymer ?
#
loop_
_entity_poly.entity_id
_entity_poly.type
_entity_poly.pdbx_seq_one_letter_code
_entity_poly.pdbx_strand_id
1 'polypeptide(L)'
;MKKNKILIVDDNKLNRQSLADIFRKAYQIVESEDGKKALEYLKKDKGLSVAAIILDLIMPVMDGFAFLEEFKKHSEYKYIPIVIATTEDNVENEKRCLEYGVWDFIPKSFHREIIWFRVMNAIKRSKQHFLEYDSLTGIYNRQMFYQKTREMLDDSKDETFAFIRLDIDRFKMINS
;
A
#
# COMPACT_ATOMS: atom_id res chain seq x y z
N MET A 1 3.88 -15.06 5.03
CA MET A 1 4.57 -15.21 3.71
C MET A 1 5.37 -13.95 3.42
N LYS A 2 6.52 -14.07 2.74
CA LYS A 2 7.35 -12.88 2.41
C LYS A 2 6.75 -12.18 1.18
N LYS A 3 6.33 -10.92 1.31
CA LYS A 3 5.91 -10.10 0.18
C LYS A 3 7.14 -9.81 -0.69
N ASN A 4 7.21 -10.42 -1.86
CA ASN A 4 8.38 -10.37 -2.74
C ASN A 4 8.02 -10.09 -4.21
N LYS A 5 6.77 -9.76 -4.51
CA LYS A 5 6.32 -9.44 -5.86
C LYS A 5 5.97 -7.96 -6.01
N ILE A 6 6.28 -7.39 -7.15
CA ILE A 6 5.77 -6.08 -7.60
C ILE A 6 4.81 -6.36 -8.75
N LEU A 7 3.58 -5.86 -8.61
CA LEU A 7 2.55 -5.88 -9.66
C LEU A 7 2.65 -4.58 -10.45
N ILE A 8 2.95 -4.68 -11.74
CA ILE A 8 3.02 -3.56 -12.68
C ILE A 8 1.79 -3.61 -13.57
N VAL A 9 1.00 -2.54 -13.55
CA VAL A 9 -0.27 -2.42 -14.27
C VAL A 9 -0.18 -1.24 -15.23
N ASP A 10 -0.11 -1.52 -16.52
CA ASP A 10 0.09 -0.54 -17.60
C ASP A 10 -0.30 -1.21 -18.91
N ASP A 11 -1.03 -0.56 -19.79
CA ASP A 11 -1.46 -1.17 -21.05
C ASP A 11 -0.31 -1.30 -22.06
N ASN A 12 0.68 -0.42 -21.98
CA ASN A 12 1.83 -0.40 -22.86
C ASN A 12 2.90 -1.41 -22.42
N LYS A 13 3.14 -2.41 -23.25
CA LYS A 13 4.12 -3.46 -22.99
C LYS A 13 5.55 -2.94 -22.75
N LEU A 14 5.96 -1.91 -23.50
CA LEU A 14 7.31 -1.33 -23.37
C LEU A 14 7.48 -0.63 -22.02
N ASN A 15 6.44 0.06 -21.55
CA ASN A 15 6.44 0.69 -20.23
C ASN A 15 6.55 -0.38 -19.14
N ARG A 16 5.74 -1.46 -19.23
CA ARG A 16 5.83 -2.58 -18.26
C ARG A 16 7.24 -3.17 -18.22
N GLN A 17 7.83 -3.43 -19.37
CA GLN A 17 9.20 -3.98 -19.45
C GLN A 17 10.24 -3.02 -18.85
N SER A 18 10.14 -1.73 -19.17
CA SER A 18 11.04 -0.71 -18.64
C SER A 18 10.97 -0.60 -17.11
N LEU A 19 9.76 -0.63 -16.54
CA LEU A 19 9.55 -0.65 -15.10
C LEU A 19 10.02 -1.98 -14.49
N ALA A 20 9.72 -3.11 -15.13
CA ALA A 20 10.16 -4.42 -14.68
C ALA A 20 11.69 -4.51 -14.57
N ASP A 21 12.43 -3.93 -15.50
CA ASP A 21 13.89 -3.92 -15.50
C ASP A 21 14.50 -3.19 -14.31
N ILE A 22 13.74 -2.25 -13.73
CA ILE A 22 14.17 -1.55 -12.51
C ILE A 22 14.18 -2.51 -11.30
N PHE A 23 13.19 -3.38 -11.21
CA PHE A 23 12.94 -4.14 -9.96
C PHE A 23 13.28 -5.62 -10.02
N ARG A 24 13.45 -6.24 -11.21
CA ARG A 24 13.60 -7.69 -11.36
C ARG A 24 14.80 -8.31 -10.65
N LYS A 25 15.82 -7.52 -10.33
CA LYS A 25 16.96 -8.00 -9.53
C LYS A 25 16.62 -8.27 -8.06
N ALA A 26 15.58 -7.62 -7.53
CA ALA A 26 15.23 -7.67 -6.12
C ALA A 26 13.83 -8.27 -5.86
N TYR A 27 12.94 -8.24 -6.86
CA TYR A 27 11.56 -8.67 -6.76
C TYR A 27 11.15 -9.54 -7.96
N GLN A 28 10.21 -10.43 -7.72
CA GLN A 28 9.47 -11.08 -8.80
C GLN A 28 8.50 -10.07 -9.40
N ILE A 29 8.44 -10.00 -10.72
CA ILE A 29 7.55 -9.08 -11.41
C ILE A 29 6.31 -9.84 -11.88
N VAL A 30 5.15 -9.23 -11.63
CA VAL A 30 3.87 -9.64 -12.20
C VAL A 30 3.39 -8.49 -13.07
N GLU A 31 3.05 -8.76 -14.31
CA GLU A 31 2.59 -7.76 -15.26
C GLU A 31 1.09 -7.93 -15.52
N SER A 32 0.39 -6.82 -15.61
CA SER A 32 -1.01 -6.74 -16.03
C SER A 32 -1.20 -5.63 -17.03
N GLU A 33 -2.03 -5.85 -18.05
CA GLU A 33 -2.26 -4.87 -19.11
C GLU A 33 -3.47 -3.96 -18.87
N ASP A 34 -4.23 -4.23 -17.81
CA ASP A 34 -5.39 -3.42 -17.39
C ASP A 34 -5.71 -3.65 -15.91
N GLY A 35 -6.55 -2.76 -15.35
CA GLY A 35 -6.96 -2.81 -13.96
C GLY A 35 -7.78 -4.07 -13.60
N LYS A 36 -8.59 -4.58 -14.54
CA LYS A 36 -9.42 -5.77 -14.30
C LYS A 36 -8.57 -7.01 -14.08
N LYS A 37 -7.59 -7.25 -14.97
CA LYS A 37 -6.65 -8.37 -14.82
C LYS A 37 -5.79 -8.25 -13.57
N ALA A 38 -5.42 -7.02 -13.19
CA ALA A 38 -4.71 -6.77 -11.95
C ALA A 38 -5.55 -7.16 -10.71
N LEU A 39 -6.83 -6.82 -10.68
CA LEU A 39 -7.74 -7.23 -9.59
C LEU A 39 -7.97 -8.74 -9.58
N GLU A 40 -8.12 -9.38 -10.73
CA GLU A 40 -8.25 -10.84 -10.82
C GLU A 40 -7.00 -11.54 -10.25
N TYR A 41 -5.81 -11.01 -10.56
CA TYR A 41 -4.57 -11.50 -9.98
C TYR A 41 -4.55 -11.34 -8.45
N LEU A 42 -4.90 -10.16 -7.95
CA LEU A 42 -4.94 -9.88 -6.50
C LEU A 42 -5.92 -10.79 -5.77
N LYS A 43 -7.10 -11.04 -6.33
CA LYS A 43 -8.10 -11.97 -5.77
C LYS A 43 -7.54 -13.40 -5.68
N LYS A 44 -6.84 -13.86 -6.71
CA LYS A 44 -6.21 -15.20 -6.73
C LYS A 44 -5.05 -15.31 -5.74
N ASP A 45 -4.20 -14.29 -5.66
CA ASP A 45 -3.05 -14.21 -4.73
C ASP A 45 -3.46 -13.83 -3.30
N LYS A 46 -4.71 -13.35 -3.11
CA LYS A 46 -5.22 -12.75 -1.86
C LYS A 46 -4.33 -11.61 -1.33
N GLY A 47 -3.59 -10.94 -2.22
CA GLY A 47 -2.64 -9.87 -1.88
C GLY A 47 -1.44 -10.31 -1.02
N LEU A 48 -1.27 -11.61 -0.78
CA LEU A 48 -0.32 -12.13 0.21
C LEU A 48 1.14 -11.98 -0.20
N SER A 49 1.44 -12.06 -1.52
CA SER A 49 2.82 -11.98 -2.02
C SER A 49 3.19 -10.62 -2.60
N VAL A 50 2.22 -9.71 -2.79
CA VAL A 50 2.44 -8.42 -3.41
C VAL A 50 3.04 -7.43 -2.41
N ALA A 51 4.22 -6.91 -2.74
CA ALA A 51 4.94 -5.91 -1.94
C ALA A 51 4.55 -4.47 -2.32
N ALA A 52 4.26 -4.22 -3.60
CA ALA A 52 3.79 -2.94 -4.12
C ALA A 52 3.05 -3.13 -5.46
N ILE A 53 2.22 -2.18 -5.79
CA ILE A 53 1.57 -2.03 -7.09
C ILE A 53 2.10 -0.76 -7.74
N ILE A 54 2.55 -0.85 -8.99
CA ILE A 54 2.85 0.31 -9.84
C ILE A 54 1.74 0.37 -10.87
N LEU A 55 0.98 1.47 -10.86
CA LEU A 55 -0.28 1.59 -11.59
C LEU A 55 -0.26 2.77 -12.55
N ASP A 56 -0.55 2.52 -13.81
CA ASP A 56 -0.89 3.59 -14.76
C ASP A 56 -2.34 4.04 -14.57
N LEU A 57 -2.60 5.32 -14.86
CA LEU A 57 -3.95 5.88 -14.79
C LEU A 57 -4.75 5.61 -16.07
N ILE A 58 -4.09 5.64 -17.22
CA ILE A 58 -4.76 5.55 -18.51
C ILE A 58 -4.56 4.17 -19.11
N MET A 59 -5.60 3.38 -19.04
CA MET A 59 -5.62 2.02 -19.58
C MET A 59 -7.00 1.69 -20.15
N PRO A 60 -7.09 0.83 -21.17
CA PRO A 60 -8.36 0.31 -21.66
C PRO A 60 -9.00 -0.64 -20.65
N VAL A 61 -10.27 -0.96 -20.86
CA VAL A 61 -11.09 -1.92 -20.08
C VAL A 61 -11.38 -1.42 -18.66
N MET A 62 -10.37 -1.23 -17.84
CA MET A 62 -10.46 -0.65 -16.50
C MET A 62 -9.25 0.26 -16.29
N ASP A 63 -9.52 1.56 -16.21
CA ASP A 63 -8.51 2.57 -15.94
C ASP A 63 -8.01 2.54 -14.50
N GLY A 64 -6.98 3.35 -14.20
CA GLY A 64 -6.36 3.38 -12.88
C GLY A 64 -7.32 3.87 -11.79
N PHE A 65 -8.21 4.82 -12.10
CA PHE A 65 -9.16 5.32 -11.10
C PHE A 65 -10.24 4.28 -10.75
N ALA A 66 -10.79 3.60 -11.76
CA ALA A 66 -11.73 2.51 -11.54
C ALA A 66 -11.09 1.35 -10.77
N PHE A 67 -9.80 1.07 -11.04
CA PHE A 67 -9.03 0.11 -10.26
C PHE A 67 -8.90 0.55 -8.80
N LEU A 68 -8.53 1.80 -8.52
CA LEU A 68 -8.39 2.34 -7.16
C LEU A 68 -9.71 2.27 -6.38
N GLU A 69 -10.81 2.60 -7.02
CA GLU A 69 -12.15 2.53 -6.41
C GLU A 69 -12.52 1.10 -6.02
N GLU A 70 -12.28 0.14 -6.91
CA GLU A 70 -12.57 -1.27 -6.61
C GLU A 70 -11.59 -1.84 -5.57
N PHE A 71 -10.30 -1.49 -5.65
CA PHE A 71 -9.27 -1.91 -4.72
C PHE A 71 -9.59 -1.50 -3.27
N LYS A 72 -10.12 -0.29 -3.05
CA LYS A 72 -10.51 0.22 -1.72
C LYS A 72 -11.60 -0.61 -1.03
N LYS A 73 -12.44 -1.32 -1.78
CA LYS A 73 -13.49 -2.18 -1.22
C LYS A 73 -12.92 -3.42 -0.52
N HIS A 74 -11.65 -3.71 -0.74
CA HIS A 74 -10.96 -4.88 -0.22
C HIS A 74 -10.03 -4.50 0.93
N SER A 75 -10.53 -4.61 2.17
CA SER A 75 -9.77 -4.25 3.38
C SER A 75 -8.46 -5.03 3.55
N GLU A 76 -8.40 -6.24 3.01
CA GLU A 76 -7.21 -7.11 3.02
C GLU A 76 -6.04 -6.55 2.20
N TYR A 77 -6.31 -5.63 1.26
CA TYR A 77 -5.27 -5.01 0.41
C TYR A 77 -4.76 -3.67 0.95
N LYS A 78 -5.37 -3.11 1.99
CA LYS A 78 -5.10 -1.75 2.49
C LYS A 78 -3.63 -1.43 2.77
N TYR A 79 -2.82 -2.46 3.05
CA TYR A 79 -1.38 -2.32 3.30
C TYR A 79 -0.50 -2.66 2.09
N ILE A 80 -1.08 -2.81 0.90
CA ILE A 80 -0.30 -2.91 -0.32
C ILE A 80 -0.13 -1.48 -0.85
N PRO A 81 1.08 -0.93 -0.85
CA PRO A 81 1.29 0.42 -1.33
C PRO A 81 1.08 0.48 -2.84
N ILE A 82 0.29 1.46 -3.28
CA ILE A 82 0.09 1.80 -4.68
C ILE A 82 0.91 3.03 -4.98
N VAL A 83 1.74 2.95 -6.02
CA VAL A 83 2.50 4.05 -6.59
C VAL A 83 1.99 4.28 -8.00
N ILE A 84 1.48 5.46 -8.26
CA ILE A 84 1.04 5.83 -9.62
C ILE A 84 2.26 6.13 -10.47
N ALA A 85 2.32 5.54 -11.68
CA ALA A 85 3.33 5.84 -12.68
C ALA A 85 2.62 6.14 -14.01
N THR A 86 2.50 7.40 -14.37
CA THR A 86 1.76 7.83 -15.55
C THR A 86 2.53 8.84 -16.40
N THR A 87 2.15 8.94 -17.67
CA THR A 87 2.63 9.99 -18.56
C THR A 87 1.83 11.28 -18.43
N GLU A 88 0.61 11.21 -17.88
CA GLU A 88 -0.21 12.39 -17.57
C GLU A 88 0.18 12.98 -16.22
N ASP A 89 1.04 13.99 -16.30
CA ASP A 89 1.52 14.75 -15.15
C ASP A 89 0.68 16.05 -15.05
N ASN A 90 -0.52 15.93 -14.47
CA ASN A 90 -1.33 17.09 -14.15
C ASN A 90 -1.76 17.08 -12.67
N VAL A 91 -1.83 18.28 -12.10
CA VAL A 91 -2.11 18.52 -10.69
C VAL A 91 -3.47 17.93 -10.24
N GLU A 92 -4.47 17.93 -11.13
CA GLU A 92 -5.80 17.42 -10.82
C GLU A 92 -5.79 15.90 -10.64
N ASN A 93 -5.12 15.18 -11.53
CA ASN A 93 -4.94 13.72 -11.40
C ASN A 93 -4.13 13.36 -10.16
N GLU A 94 -3.04 14.09 -9.87
CA GLU A 94 -2.24 13.88 -8.68
C GLU A 94 -3.07 14.06 -7.41
N LYS A 95 -3.80 15.19 -7.31
CA LYS A 95 -4.69 15.47 -6.18
C LYS A 95 -5.74 14.36 -5.99
N ARG A 96 -6.41 13.97 -7.07
CA ARG A 96 -7.40 12.90 -7.03
C ARG A 96 -6.79 11.57 -6.59
N CYS A 97 -5.59 11.23 -7.04
CA CYS A 97 -4.89 10.02 -6.57
C CYS A 97 -4.59 10.07 -5.08
N LEU A 98 -4.16 11.22 -4.55
CA LEU A 98 -3.90 11.39 -3.12
C LEU A 98 -5.19 11.21 -2.29
N GLU A 99 -6.34 11.67 -2.76
CA GLU A 99 -7.65 11.43 -2.13
C GLU A 99 -8.02 9.93 -2.08
N TYR A 100 -7.55 9.16 -3.07
CA TYR A 100 -7.65 7.70 -3.04
C TYR A 100 -6.68 7.04 -2.06
N GLY A 101 -5.73 7.79 -1.47
CA GLY A 101 -4.76 7.28 -0.50
C GLY A 101 -3.64 6.48 -1.15
N VAL A 102 -3.24 6.83 -2.38
CA VAL A 102 -2.03 6.26 -3.00
C VAL A 102 -0.79 6.72 -2.23
N TRP A 103 0.26 5.91 -2.27
CA TRP A 103 1.46 6.17 -1.49
C TRP A 103 2.41 7.15 -2.14
N ASP A 104 2.41 7.23 -3.47
CA ASP A 104 3.24 8.15 -4.24
C ASP A 104 2.70 8.30 -5.67
N PHE A 105 3.10 9.39 -6.33
CA PHE A 105 2.77 9.70 -7.73
C PHE A 105 4.07 10.03 -8.47
N ILE A 106 4.36 9.32 -9.56
CA ILE A 106 5.61 9.39 -10.27
C ILE A 106 5.34 9.59 -11.76
N PRO A 107 5.75 10.71 -12.37
CA PRO A 107 5.82 10.83 -13.82
C PRO A 107 6.74 9.77 -14.43
N LYS A 108 6.31 9.10 -15.49
CA LYS A 108 7.12 8.07 -16.18
C LYS A 108 8.42 8.62 -16.79
N SER A 109 8.51 9.93 -16.94
CA SER A 109 9.72 10.65 -17.41
C SER A 109 10.86 10.67 -16.40
N PHE A 110 10.64 10.25 -15.14
CA PHE A 110 11.67 10.27 -14.11
C PHE A 110 12.77 9.24 -14.38
N HIS A 111 13.98 9.57 -13.90
CA HIS A 111 15.10 8.65 -13.93
C HIS A 111 14.79 7.35 -13.16
N ARG A 112 15.27 6.23 -13.69
CA ARG A 112 15.06 4.88 -13.13
C ARG A 112 15.39 4.78 -11.64
N GLU A 113 16.45 5.46 -11.21
CA GLU A 113 16.88 5.50 -9.81
C GLU A 113 15.85 6.16 -8.91
N ILE A 114 15.23 7.27 -9.36
CA ILE A 114 14.18 7.97 -8.62
C ILE A 114 12.95 7.08 -8.47
N ILE A 115 12.54 6.40 -9.55
CA ILE A 115 11.44 5.44 -9.52
C ILE A 115 11.73 4.32 -8.50
N TRP A 116 12.94 3.77 -8.53
CA TRP A 116 13.39 2.78 -7.55
C TRP A 116 13.23 3.28 -6.11
N PHE A 117 13.82 4.44 -5.79
CA PHE A 117 13.78 4.98 -4.43
C PHE A 117 12.36 5.26 -3.94
N ARG A 118 11.49 5.82 -4.77
CA ARG A 118 10.10 6.11 -4.41
C ARG A 118 9.30 4.84 -4.11
N VAL A 119 9.39 3.83 -4.97
CA VAL A 119 8.72 2.54 -4.74
C VAL A 119 9.28 1.84 -3.50
N MET A 120 10.61 1.85 -3.30
CA MET A 120 11.23 1.26 -2.10
C MET A 120 10.80 1.99 -0.82
N ASN A 121 10.70 3.31 -0.85
CA ASN A 121 10.20 4.09 0.28
C ASN A 121 8.73 3.79 0.58
N ALA A 122 7.88 3.63 -0.45
CA ALA A 122 6.50 3.22 -0.26
C ALA A 122 6.41 1.83 0.40
N ILE A 123 7.20 0.85 -0.07
CA ILE A 123 7.27 -0.49 0.53
C ILE A 123 7.76 -0.42 1.98
N LYS A 124 8.79 0.38 2.27
CA LYS A 124 9.33 0.54 3.63
C LYS A 124 8.30 1.12 4.57
N ARG A 125 7.65 2.22 4.19
CA ARG A 125 6.58 2.86 4.98
C ARG A 125 5.41 1.91 5.24
N SER A 126 4.97 1.16 4.21
CA SER A 126 3.91 0.16 4.36
C SER A 126 4.27 -0.94 5.37
N LYS A 127 5.51 -1.42 5.36
CA LYS A 127 5.99 -2.40 6.34
C LYS A 127 6.01 -1.82 7.75
N GLN A 128 6.46 -0.58 7.93
CA GLN A 128 6.45 0.10 9.22
C GLN A 128 5.02 0.24 9.75
N HIS A 129 4.10 0.69 8.91
CA HIS A 129 2.69 0.81 9.29
C HIS A 129 2.09 -0.53 9.73
N PHE A 130 2.42 -1.63 9.05
CA PHE A 130 1.98 -2.98 9.44
C PHE A 130 2.58 -3.42 10.79
N LEU A 131 3.80 -2.97 11.13
CA LEU A 131 4.45 -3.28 12.42
C LEU A 131 3.91 -2.42 13.56
N GLU A 132 3.34 -1.27 13.28
CA GLU A 132 2.88 -0.30 14.28
C GLU A 132 1.38 -0.45 14.62
N TYR A 133 0.57 -0.86 13.66
CA TYR A 133 -0.88 -0.89 13.79
C TYR A 133 -1.42 -2.32 13.74
N ASP A 134 -2.52 -2.53 14.46
CA ASP A 134 -3.32 -3.76 14.36
C ASP A 134 -4.07 -3.77 13.02
N SER A 135 -3.95 -4.86 12.28
CA SER A 135 -4.48 -4.96 10.91
C SER A 135 -6.00 -4.97 10.83
N LEU A 136 -6.68 -5.36 11.90
CA LEU A 136 -8.14 -5.46 11.96
C LEU A 136 -8.77 -4.12 12.35
N THR A 137 -8.24 -3.52 13.41
CA THR A 137 -8.84 -2.35 14.05
C THR A 137 -8.25 -1.02 13.57
N GLY A 138 -7.04 -1.02 13.00
CA GLY A 138 -6.34 0.18 12.56
C GLY A 138 -5.77 1.06 13.67
N ILE A 139 -5.88 0.65 14.93
CA ILE A 139 -5.25 1.32 16.08
C ILE A 139 -3.83 0.77 16.30
N TYR A 140 -3.05 1.41 17.16
CA TYR A 140 -1.74 0.89 17.53
C TYR A 140 -1.84 -0.56 18.02
N ASN A 141 -0.95 -1.41 17.54
CA ASN A 141 -0.81 -2.74 18.12
C ASN A 141 -0.24 -2.65 19.54
N ARG A 142 -0.26 -3.76 20.26
CA ARG A 142 0.18 -3.79 21.66
C ARG A 142 1.59 -3.20 21.86
N GLN A 143 2.53 -3.52 20.98
CA GLN A 143 3.92 -3.06 21.11
C GLN A 143 4.03 -1.55 20.94
N MET A 144 3.42 -1.02 19.89
CA MET A 144 3.44 0.41 19.59
C MET A 144 2.66 1.21 20.63
N PHE A 145 1.54 0.68 21.12
CA PHE A 145 0.79 1.31 22.19
C PHE A 145 1.67 1.54 23.44
N TYR A 146 2.40 0.53 23.91
CA TYR A 146 3.29 0.70 25.06
C TYR A 146 4.45 1.67 24.79
N GLN A 147 4.99 1.66 23.57
CA GLN A 147 6.05 2.60 23.20
C GLN A 147 5.53 4.05 23.21
N LYS A 148 4.39 4.31 22.57
CA LYS A 148 3.78 5.64 22.51
C LYS A 148 3.35 6.14 23.89
N THR A 149 2.81 5.28 24.73
CA THR A 149 2.47 5.61 26.12
C THR A 149 3.72 6.04 26.90
N ARG A 150 4.84 5.33 26.73
CA ARG A 150 6.10 5.69 27.39
C ARG A 150 6.64 7.03 26.92
N GLU A 151 6.69 7.26 25.59
CA GLU A 151 7.08 8.55 25.01
C GLU A 151 6.24 9.69 25.58
N MET A 152 4.91 9.52 25.65
CA MET A 152 3.99 10.53 26.18
C MET A 152 4.21 10.81 27.67
N LEU A 153 4.48 9.78 28.49
CA LEU A 153 4.78 9.92 29.91
C LEU A 153 6.13 10.61 30.15
N ASP A 154 7.12 10.33 29.30
CA ASP A 154 8.45 10.95 29.39
C ASP A 154 8.42 12.43 28.99
N ASP A 155 7.59 12.80 28.00
CA ASP A 155 7.46 14.17 27.49
C ASP A 155 6.60 15.07 28.40
N SER A 156 5.66 14.50 29.17
CA SER A 156 4.65 15.23 29.94
C SER A 156 4.79 14.98 31.45
N LYS A 157 5.90 15.41 32.05
CA LYS A 157 6.26 15.13 33.46
C LYS A 157 5.28 15.70 34.49
N ASP A 158 4.55 16.75 34.14
CA ASP A 158 3.64 17.45 35.04
C ASP A 158 2.15 17.10 34.83
N GLU A 159 1.86 16.15 33.91
CA GLU A 159 0.51 15.73 33.61
C GLU A 159 0.16 14.38 34.24
N THR A 160 -1.11 14.23 34.61
CA THR A 160 -1.63 12.95 35.16
C THR A 160 -2.39 12.21 34.06
N PHE A 161 -2.03 10.96 33.84
CA PHE A 161 -2.68 10.09 32.85
C PHE A 161 -3.43 8.95 33.52
N ALA A 162 -4.59 8.57 32.94
CA ALA A 162 -5.31 7.38 33.33
C ALA A 162 -5.14 6.29 32.26
N PHE A 163 -4.79 5.08 32.70
CA PHE A 163 -4.74 3.91 31.84
C PHE A 163 -6.00 3.05 32.06
N ILE A 164 -6.77 2.82 31.00
CA ILE A 164 -7.98 2.00 31.05
C ILE A 164 -7.76 0.76 30.19
N ARG A 165 -7.86 -0.42 30.82
CA ARG A 165 -7.87 -1.70 30.11
C ARG A 165 -9.26 -2.29 30.15
N LEU A 166 -9.80 -2.58 28.98
CA LEU A 166 -11.09 -3.28 28.82
C LEU A 166 -10.85 -4.65 28.22
N ASP A 167 -11.61 -5.64 28.68
CA ASP A 167 -11.61 -6.99 28.11
C ASP A 167 -13.05 -7.47 27.95
N ILE A 168 -13.31 -8.31 26.98
CA ILE A 168 -14.65 -8.88 26.74
C ILE A 168 -14.65 -10.31 27.27
N ASP A 169 -15.40 -10.52 28.36
CA ASP A 169 -15.55 -11.84 28.94
C ASP A 169 -16.17 -12.82 27.93
N ARG A 170 -15.58 -14.02 27.86
CA ARG A 170 -16.04 -15.11 27.01
C ARG A 170 -16.08 -14.77 25.52
N PHE A 171 -15.22 -13.88 25.04
CA PHE A 171 -15.14 -13.47 23.61
C PHE A 171 -15.11 -14.67 22.64
N LYS A 172 -14.43 -15.77 23.01
CA LYS A 172 -14.40 -16.98 22.19
C LYS A 172 -15.77 -17.63 21.97
N MET A 173 -16.72 -17.44 22.90
CA MET A 173 -18.09 -17.98 22.77
C MET A 173 -19.00 -17.09 21.89
N ILE A 174 -18.63 -15.83 21.72
CA ILE A 174 -19.40 -14.87 20.92
C ILE A 174 -18.98 -14.97 19.45
N ASN A 175 -17.77 -15.42 19.18
CA ASN A 175 -17.14 -15.41 17.86
C ASN A 175 -16.96 -16.82 17.25
N SER A 176 -17.71 -17.81 17.76
CA SER A 176 -17.74 -19.21 17.28
C SER A 176 -18.93 -19.49 16.38
#